data_79238642b2e840c3d5e4317af4b3983a
#
_entry.id   79238642b2e840c3d5e4317af4b3983a
#
_cell.length_a   1.000
_cell.length_b   1.000
_cell.length_c   1.000
_cell.angle_alpha   90.00
_cell.angle_beta   90.00
_cell.angle_gamma   90.00
#
_symmetry.space_group_name_H-M   'P 1'
#
loop_
_entity.id
_entity.type
_entity.pdbx_description
1 polymer ?
#
loop_
_entity_poly.entity_id
_entity_poly.type
_entity_poly.pdbx_seq_one_letter_code
_entity_poly.pdbx_strand_id
1 'polypeptide(L)'
;FDVIEREHSKLLHGGPGRISPFFIPAAIINLASGHISIRYGAKGPNSATATACSASAHAVGDSFRMIQHGDAEVMICGGSEAAITPMGVGGFAAMKALSTRNDQPERASRPFDADRDGFVIGEGAGILILESLEYAERRGARILAEIVGYGMSGDAYHITAPEGNGDGAYRVMRAAIRDARLEPHQIDYVNAHGTSTPLGDAIETKAMKRVFGEDAKKIAVSSTKSMTGHLLGGAGGLEAGISVLALRDQVLPPTINQETPDPECDLDYIPNHMRKASLEHALSNSFGFGGTNAALLFKRWGSR
;
A
#
# COMPACT_ATOMS: atom_id res chain seq x y z
N PHE A 1 4.01 15.92 -9.55
CA PHE A 1 5.17 16.85 -9.57
C PHE A 1 5.39 17.43 -10.97
N ASP A 2 5.48 16.61 -12.05
CA ASP A 2 5.82 17.09 -13.43
C ASP A 2 5.01 18.31 -13.87
N VAL A 3 3.68 18.29 -13.69
CA VAL A 3 2.81 19.40 -14.07
C VAL A 3 3.20 20.69 -13.32
N ILE A 4 3.48 20.58 -12.03
CA ILE A 4 3.86 21.75 -11.19
C ILE A 4 5.23 22.28 -11.64
N GLU A 5 6.22 21.41 -11.85
CA GLU A 5 7.56 21.80 -12.31
C GLU A 5 7.50 22.53 -13.65
N ARG A 6 6.78 21.97 -14.61
CA ARG A 6 6.64 22.54 -15.95
C ARG A 6 5.92 23.89 -15.95
N GLU A 7 4.80 24.00 -15.25
CA GLU A 7 4.03 25.25 -15.20
C GLU A 7 4.73 26.32 -14.38
N HIS A 8 5.47 25.94 -13.32
CA HIS A 8 6.33 26.86 -12.59
C HIS A 8 7.47 27.41 -13.46
N SER A 9 8.09 26.55 -14.28
CA SER A 9 9.11 27.01 -15.25
C SER A 9 8.54 28.05 -16.22
N LYS A 10 7.32 27.82 -16.76
CA LYS A 10 6.64 28.79 -17.63
C LYS A 10 6.34 30.12 -16.93
N LEU A 11 5.93 30.06 -15.66
CA LEU A 11 5.70 31.26 -14.83
C LEU A 11 6.96 32.10 -14.70
N LEU A 12 8.09 31.47 -14.38
CA LEU A 12 9.37 32.16 -14.17
C LEU A 12 9.90 32.82 -15.46
N HIS A 13 9.75 32.15 -16.60
CA HIS A 13 10.32 32.64 -17.86
C HIS A 13 9.39 33.55 -18.66
N GLY A 14 8.08 33.54 -18.41
CA GLY A 14 7.12 34.23 -19.27
C GLY A 14 5.94 34.87 -18.55
N GLY A 15 5.92 34.85 -17.21
CA GLY A 15 4.87 35.44 -16.40
C GLY A 15 3.57 34.62 -16.35
N PRO A 16 2.58 35.06 -15.56
CA PRO A 16 1.39 34.29 -15.27
C PRO A 16 0.52 33.96 -16.49
N GLY A 17 0.57 34.79 -17.56
CA GLY A 17 -0.16 34.54 -18.79
C GLY A 17 0.34 33.33 -19.61
N ARG A 18 1.48 32.72 -19.21
CA ARG A 18 2.02 31.52 -19.87
C ARG A 18 1.60 30.21 -19.20
N ILE A 19 0.99 30.30 -18.01
CA ILE A 19 0.47 29.11 -17.29
C ILE A 19 -0.70 28.55 -18.09
N SER A 20 -0.76 27.21 -18.18
CA SER A 20 -1.87 26.52 -18.84
C SER A 20 -3.18 26.76 -18.06
N PRO A 21 -4.31 27.05 -18.75
CA PRO A 21 -5.62 27.13 -18.09
C PRO A 21 -6.05 25.77 -17.48
N PHE A 22 -5.41 24.68 -17.88
CA PHE A 22 -5.63 23.35 -17.32
C PHE A 22 -4.68 22.99 -16.16
N PHE A 23 -3.84 23.93 -15.71
CA PHE A 23 -2.88 23.66 -14.64
C PHE A 23 -3.58 23.18 -13.35
N ILE A 24 -4.57 23.90 -12.88
CA ILE A 24 -5.28 23.52 -11.65
C ILE A 24 -5.99 22.17 -11.80
N PRO A 25 -6.82 21.94 -12.86
CA PRO A 25 -7.41 20.62 -13.07
C PRO A 25 -6.40 19.46 -13.17
N ALA A 26 -5.19 19.72 -13.66
CA ALA A 26 -4.16 18.70 -13.80
C ALA A 26 -3.32 18.48 -12.53
N ALA A 27 -3.37 19.41 -11.55
CA ALA A 27 -2.54 19.38 -10.36
C ALA A 27 -3.28 18.92 -9.09
N ILE A 28 -4.58 19.17 -8.97
CA ILE A 28 -5.33 18.81 -7.77
C ILE A 28 -5.66 17.32 -7.73
N ILE A 29 -5.46 16.72 -6.56
CA ILE A 29 -5.43 15.26 -6.38
C ILE A 29 -6.77 14.56 -6.64
N ASN A 30 -7.90 15.25 -6.45
CA ASN A 30 -9.23 14.67 -6.66
C ASN A 30 -9.67 14.57 -8.13
N LEU A 31 -8.89 15.11 -9.07
CA LEU A 31 -9.30 15.08 -10.49
C LEU A 31 -9.07 13.71 -11.14
N ALA A 32 -8.20 12.87 -10.62
CA ALA A 32 -8.09 11.48 -11.10
C ALA A 32 -9.43 10.74 -10.90
N SER A 33 -9.98 10.76 -9.68
CA SER A 33 -11.31 10.20 -9.39
C SER A 33 -12.43 10.94 -10.11
N GLY A 34 -12.33 12.28 -10.24
CA GLY A 34 -13.26 13.09 -11.01
C GLY A 34 -13.36 12.68 -12.48
N HIS A 35 -12.24 12.45 -13.15
CA HIS A 35 -12.21 11.96 -14.53
C HIS A 35 -12.81 10.57 -14.68
N ILE A 36 -12.54 9.66 -13.73
CA ILE A 36 -13.15 8.33 -13.70
C ILE A 36 -14.66 8.43 -13.55
N SER A 37 -15.14 9.25 -12.60
CA SER A 37 -16.57 9.53 -12.39
C SER A 37 -17.25 10.02 -13.66
N ILE A 38 -16.67 11.03 -14.32
CA ILE A 38 -17.21 11.58 -15.58
C ILE A 38 -17.24 10.52 -16.67
N ARG A 39 -16.14 9.79 -16.85
CA ARG A 39 -16.01 8.80 -17.92
C ARG A 39 -17.01 7.65 -17.82
N TYR A 40 -17.28 7.19 -16.60
CA TYR A 40 -18.16 6.05 -16.36
C TYR A 40 -19.56 6.44 -15.87
N GLY A 41 -19.86 7.74 -15.74
CA GLY A 41 -21.14 8.23 -15.23
C GLY A 41 -21.39 7.81 -13.78
N ALA A 42 -20.33 7.58 -12.99
CA ALA A 42 -20.43 7.17 -11.59
C ALA A 42 -20.79 8.40 -10.73
N LYS A 43 -22.00 8.42 -10.15
CA LYS A 43 -22.57 9.57 -9.45
C LYS A 43 -22.62 9.41 -7.93
N GLY A 44 -22.08 8.32 -7.39
CA GLY A 44 -21.97 8.10 -5.95
C GLY A 44 -20.89 8.97 -5.29
N PRO A 45 -20.51 8.68 -4.04
CA PRO A 45 -19.43 9.37 -3.34
C PRO A 45 -18.14 9.41 -4.18
N ASN A 46 -17.50 10.59 -4.22
CA ASN A 46 -16.27 10.81 -4.99
C ASN A 46 -15.32 11.67 -4.15
N SER A 47 -14.20 11.10 -3.79
CA SER A 47 -13.19 11.74 -2.95
C SER A 47 -11.78 11.28 -3.31
N ALA A 48 -10.78 11.94 -2.75
CA ALA A 48 -9.38 11.52 -2.81
C ALA A 48 -8.78 11.56 -1.41
N THR A 49 -8.05 10.51 -1.06
CA THR A 49 -7.31 10.42 0.19
C THR A 49 -5.90 11.00 0.03
N ALA A 50 -5.42 11.75 1.01
CA ALA A 50 -4.11 12.39 1.03
C ALA A 50 -3.36 11.98 2.30
N THR A 51 -2.95 10.70 2.38
CA THR A 51 -2.30 10.09 3.55
C THR A 51 -0.96 9.43 3.19
N ALA A 52 -0.19 10.12 2.34
CA ALA A 52 1.13 9.69 1.89
C ALA A 52 1.12 8.23 1.36
N CYS A 53 2.06 7.38 1.81
CA CYS A 53 2.18 6.01 1.34
C CYS A 53 0.98 5.10 1.68
N SER A 54 0.07 5.52 2.54
CA SER A 54 -1.15 4.80 2.90
C SER A 54 -2.39 5.27 2.12
N ALA A 55 -2.26 6.24 1.20
CA ALA A 55 -3.41 6.89 0.56
C ALA A 55 -4.33 5.90 -0.14
N SER A 56 -3.83 5.03 -0.99
CA SER A 56 -4.67 4.07 -1.71
C SER A 56 -5.22 2.95 -0.82
N ALA A 57 -4.51 2.57 0.26
CA ALA A 57 -5.06 1.64 1.25
C ALA A 57 -6.24 2.28 2.01
N HIS A 58 -6.14 3.55 2.41
CA HIS A 58 -7.27 4.28 2.98
C HIS A 58 -8.42 4.41 1.97
N ALA A 59 -8.13 4.73 0.69
CA ALA A 59 -9.18 4.79 -0.33
C ALA A 59 -9.96 3.48 -0.48
N VAL A 60 -9.28 2.33 -0.42
CA VAL A 60 -9.93 1.00 -0.43
C VAL A 60 -10.74 0.79 0.85
N GLY A 61 -10.16 1.05 2.02
CA GLY A 61 -10.84 0.89 3.31
C GLY A 61 -12.05 1.80 3.49
N ASP A 62 -11.94 3.08 3.08
CA ASP A 62 -13.05 4.03 3.15
C ASP A 62 -14.17 3.62 2.19
N SER A 63 -13.83 3.13 0.99
CA SER A 63 -14.82 2.59 0.04
C SER A 63 -15.54 1.36 0.61
N PHE A 64 -14.81 0.48 1.31
CA PHE A 64 -15.41 -0.64 2.03
C PHE A 64 -16.42 -0.16 3.08
N ARG A 65 -16.09 0.87 3.87
CA ARG A 65 -17.02 1.46 4.84
C ARG A 65 -18.25 2.08 4.19
N MET A 66 -18.09 2.81 3.09
CA MET A 66 -19.20 3.39 2.34
C MET A 66 -20.19 2.32 1.85
N ILE A 67 -19.68 1.19 1.36
CA ILE A 67 -20.54 0.06 0.96
C ILE A 67 -21.22 -0.57 2.18
N GLN A 68 -20.50 -0.78 3.28
CA GLN A 68 -21.09 -1.33 4.51
C GLN A 68 -22.20 -0.44 5.09
N HIS A 69 -22.07 0.89 4.96
CA HIS A 69 -23.07 1.84 5.43
C HIS A 69 -24.25 2.01 4.45
N GLY A 70 -24.15 1.48 3.23
CA GLY A 70 -25.19 1.59 2.21
C GLY A 70 -25.14 2.89 1.41
N ASP A 71 -24.02 3.65 1.50
CA ASP A 71 -23.84 4.90 0.73
C ASP A 71 -23.57 4.62 -0.76
N ALA A 72 -23.09 3.41 -1.10
CA ALA A 72 -22.90 2.94 -2.46
C ALA A 72 -22.99 1.40 -2.51
N GLU A 73 -23.45 0.86 -3.65
CA GLU A 73 -23.40 -0.59 -3.92
C GLU A 73 -22.09 -0.99 -4.63
N VAL A 74 -21.44 -0.05 -5.34
CA VAL A 74 -20.21 -0.26 -6.11
C VAL A 74 -19.28 0.93 -5.93
N MET A 75 -18.02 0.66 -5.63
CA MET A 75 -16.96 1.66 -5.54
C MET A 75 -15.76 1.29 -6.42
N ILE A 76 -15.30 2.26 -7.23
CA ILE A 76 -14.01 2.19 -7.92
C ILE A 76 -12.99 2.84 -7.00
N CYS A 77 -12.04 2.09 -6.47
CA CYS A 77 -11.13 2.57 -5.44
C CYS A 77 -9.70 2.06 -5.65
N GLY A 78 -8.76 2.66 -4.93
CA GLY A 78 -7.34 2.37 -5.04
C GLY A 78 -6.52 3.64 -5.19
N GLY A 79 -5.45 3.60 -5.97
CA GLY A 79 -4.64 4.78 -6.23
C GLY A 79 -3.62 4.59 -7.34
N SER A 80 -3.04 5.70 -7.74
CA SER A 80 -1.98 5.76 -8.75
C SER A 80 -0.91 6.76 -8.34
N GLU A 81 0.30 6.55 -8.86
CA GLU A 81 1.43 7.43 -8.59
C GLU A 81 2.32 7.58 -9.84
N ALA A 82 2.82 8.79 -10.08
CA ALA A 82 3.80 9.13 -11.10
C ALA A 82 4.74 10.21 -10.54
N ALA A 83 5.63 9.79 -9.64
CA ALA A 83 6.51 10.68 -8.86
C ALA A 83 7.96 10.70 -9.36
N ILE A 84 8.32 9.95 -10.43
CA ILE A 84 9.69 9.91 -10.97
C ILE A 84 9.92 11.16 -11.83
N THR A 85 10.13 12.26 -11.13
CA THR A 85 10.45 13.58 -11.70
C THR A 85 11.69 14.14 -11.01
N PRO A 86 12.36 15.17 -11.57
CA PRO A 86 13.49 15.82 -10.89
C PRO A 86 13.20 16.25 -9.46
N MET A 87 12.03 16.86 -9.19
CA MET A 87 11.64 17.26 -7.84
C MET A 87 11.28 16.05 -6.96
N GLY A 88 10.58 15.07 -7.49
CA GLY A 88 10.21 13.86 -6.75
C GLY A 88 11.45 13.07 -6.31
N VAL A 89 12.31 12.72 -7.26
CA VAL A 89 13.57 12.01 -6.96
C VAL A 89 14.50 12.85 -6.10
N GLY A 90 14.68 14.14 -6.46
CA GLY A 90 15.57 15.06 -5.72
C GLY A 90 15.11 15.27 -4.28
N GLY A 91 13.81 15.41 -4.05
CA GLY A 91 13.24 15.57 -2.71
C GLY A 91 13.50 14.37 -1.80
N PHE A 92 13.20 13.15 -2.27
CA PHE A 92 13.47 11.93 -1.50
C PHE A 92 14.97 11.65 -1.34
N ALA A 93 15.80 11.96 -2.36
CA ALA A 93 17.24 11.85 -2.27
C ALA A 93 17.84 12.81 -1.23
N ALA A 94 17.35 14.06 -1.16
CA ALA A 94 17.77 15.03 -0.16
C ALA A 94 17.45 14.58 1.28
N MET A 95 16.38 13.80 1.46
CA MET A 95 16.02 13.16 2.74
C MET A 95 16.85 11.91 3.05
N LYS A 96 17.70 11.45 2.12
CA LYS A 96 18.44 10.17 2.21
C LYS A 96 17.50 8.96 2.41
N ALA A 97 16.34 9.01 1.79
CA ALA A 97 15.33 7.95 1.90
C ALA A 97 15.43 6.90 0.78
N LEU A 98 16.11 7.23 -0.33
CA LEU A 98 16.28 6.35 -1.48
C LEU A 98 17.53 5.48 -1.35
N SER A 99 17.45 4.28 -1.93
CA SER A 99 18.63 3.46 -2.18
C SER A 99 19.60 4.19 -3.10
N THR A 100 20.89 4.02 -2.83
CA THR A 100 21.99 4.57 -3.65
C THR A 100 22.68 3.51 -4.50
N ARG A 101 22.17 2.29 -4.55
CA ARG A 101 22.71 1.13 -5.28
C ARG A 101 22.45 1.23 -6.79
N ASN A 102 23.02 2.27 -7.44
CA ASN A 102 22.84 2.55 -8.86
C ASN A 102 23.72 1.67 -9.79
N ASP A 103 24.70 1.00 -9.22
CA ASP A 103 25.56 0.01 -9.93
C ASP A 103 24.85 -1.34 -10.12
N GLN A 104 23.83 -1.64 -9.31
CA GLN A 104 23.02 -2.85 -9.39
C GLN A 104 21.53 -2.52 -9.14
N PRO A 105 20.88 -1.77 -10.03
CA PRO A 105 19.54 -1.22 -9.78
C PRO A 105 18.47 -2.29 -9.58
N GLU A 106 18.58 -3.46 -10.22
CA GLU A 106 17.68 -4.60 -10.05
C GLU A 106 17.78 -5.25 -8.66
N ARG A 107 18.87 -4.96 -7.91
CA ARG A 107 19.11 -5.44 -6.55
C ARG A 107 18.97 -4.35 -5.48
N ALA A 108 18.52 -3.16 -5.87
CA ALA A 108 18.44 -2.01 -4.98
C ALA A 108 17.28 -2.13 -3.97
N SER A 109 16.08 -2.51 -4.41
CA SER A 109 14.99 -2.82 -3.50
C SER A 109 15.17 -4.20 -2.89
N ARG A 110 15.49 -4.24 -1.60
CA ARG A 110 15.81 -5.47 -0.85
C ARG A 110 15.24 -5.47 0.57
N PRO A 111 13.89 -5.47 0.70
CA PRO A 111 13.24 -5.41 2.00
C PRO A 111 13.72 -6.53 2.93
N PHE A 112 13.90 -6.19 4.21
CA PHE A 112 14.33 -7.10 5.29
C PHE A 112 15.74 -7.68 5.16
N ASP A 113 16.50 -7.32 4.12
CA ASP A 113 17.90 -7.71 3.95
C ASP A 113 18.81 -6.79 4.81
N ALA A 114 19.90 -7.34 5.33
CA ALA A 114 20.84 -6.56 6.17
C ALA A 114 21.50 -5.41 5.42
N ASP A 115 21.69 -5.54 4.09
CA ASP A 115 22.35 -4.54 3.24
C ASP A 115 21.37 -3.56 2.58
N ARG A 116 20.11 -3.47 3.05
CA ARG A 116 19.13 -2.47 2.56
C ARG A 116 19.55 -1.07 2.94
N ASP A 117 19.41 -0.12 2.03
CA ASP A 117 19.89 1.26 2.20
C ASP A 117 18.85 2.33 1.88
N GLY A 118 17.62 1.96 1.58
CA GLY A 118 16.55 2.87 1.22
C GLY A 118 15.57 2.27 0.21
N PHE A 119 14.49 2.97 -0.07
CA PHE A 119 13.51 2.48 -1.04
C PHE A 119 13.86 2.88 -2.48
N VAL A 120 13.26 2.18 -3.44
CA VAL A 120 13.25 2.52 -4.86
C VAL A 120 11.87 3.06 -5.21
N ILE A 121 11.80 4.23 -5.84
CA ILE A 121 10.51 4.80 -6.29
C ILE A 121 9.96 3.93 -7.43
N GLY A 122 8.67 3.54 -7.30
CA GLY A 122 7.90 2.93 -8.37
C GLY A 122 6.79 3.86 -8.85
N GLU A 123 6.32 3.65 -10.07
CA GLU A 123 5.15 4.30 -10.66
C GLU A 123 4.15 3.26 -11.11
N GLY A 124 2.88 3.62 -11.11
CA GLY A 124 1.81 2.73 -11.56
C GLY A 124 0.48 3.00 -10.88
N ALA A 125 -0.43 2.04 -10.97
CA ALA A 125 -1.75 2.10 -10.38
C ALA A 125 -2.22 0.72 -9.89
N GLY A 126 -2.92 0.71 -8.76
CA GLY A 126 -3.66 -0.43 -8.25
C GLY A 126 -5.11 -0.03 -8.01
N ILE A 127 -6.03 -0.53 -8.83
CA ILE A 127 -7.46 -0.19 -8.76
C ILE A 127 -8.28 -1.45 -8.53
N LEU A 128 -9.18 -1.38 -7.57
CA LEU A 128 -10.13 -2.41 -7.23
C LEU A 128 -11.56 -1.92 -7.49
N ILE A 129 -12.43 -2.86 -7.85
CA ILE A 129 -13.87 -2.65 -7.84
C ILE A 129 -14.42 -3.38 -6.64
N LEU A 130 -14.91 -2.66 -5.66
CA LEU A 130 -15.62 -3.20 -4.52
C LEU A 130 -17.12 -3.16 -4.79
N GLU A 131 -17.81 -4.23 -4.43
CA GLU A 131 -19.25 -4.36 -4.61
C GLU A 131 -19.88 -4.93 -3.34
N SER A 132 -21.13 -4.54 -3.05
CA SER A 132 -21.91 -5.31 -2.08
C SER A 132 -22.10 -6.74 -2.58
N LEU A 133 -22.20 -7.72 -1.69
CA LEU A 133 -22.39 -9.12 -2.07
C LEU A 133 -23.64 -9.28 -2.92
N GLU A 134 -24.75 -8.66 -2.51
CA GLU A 134 -26.03 -8.72 -3.20
C GLU A 134 -25.95 -8.15 -4.63
N TYR A 135 -25.18 -7.06 -4.84
CA TYR A 135 -24.98 -6.50 -6.18
C TYR A 135 -24.13 -7.45 -7.04
N ALA A 136 -23.02 -7.95 -6.51
CA ALA A 136 -22.13 -8.85 -7.20
C ALA A 136 -22.84 -10.14 -7.64
N GLU A 137 -23.62 -10.76 -6.75
CA GLU A 137 -24.41 -11.95 -7.05
C GLU A 137 -25.51 -11.67 -8.08
N ARG A 138 -26.26 -10.57 -7.95
CA ARG A 138 -27.34 -10.19 -8.87
C ARG A 138 -26.86 -10.04 -10.32
N ARG A 139 -25.62 -9.55 -10.53
CA ARG A 139 -25.04 -9.42 -11.87
C ARG A 139 -24.18 -10.62 -12.31
N GLY A 140 -24.07 -11.67 -11.49
CA GLY A 140 -23.26 -12.86 -11.79
C GLY A 140 -21.76 -12.56 -11.82
N ALA A 141 -21.26 -11.70 -10.93
CA ALA A 141 -19.84 -11.34 -10.87
C ALA A 141 -18.98 -12.55 -10.50
N ARG A 142 -17.78 -12.60 -11.07
CA ARG A 142 -16.71 -13.46 -10.54
C ARG A 142 -16.06 -12.77 -9.34
N ILE A 143 -16.47 -13.16 -8.14
CA ILE A 143 -15.88 -12.64 -6.90
C ILE A 143 -14.50 -13.26 -6.72
N LEU A 144 -13.48 -12.44 -6.44
CA LEU A 144 -12.09 -12.88 -6.28
C LEU A 144 -11.73 -13.11 -4.81
N ALA A 145 -12.17 -12.20 -3.93
CA ALA A 145 -11.99 -12.26 -2.49
C ALA A 145 -13.03 -11.35 -1.82
N GLU A 146 -13.14 -11.46 -0.51
CA GLU A 146 -13.93 -10.56 0.33
C GLU A 146 -12.99 -9.68 1.14
N ILE A 147 -13.25 -8.36 1.23
CA ILE A 147 -12.61 -7.49 2.22
C ILE A 147 -13.41 -7.63 3.51
N VAL A 148 -12.74 -8.08 4.58
CA VAL A 148 -13.41 -8.42 5.85
C VAL A 148 -12.98 -7.51 7.00
N GLY A 149 -11.89 -6.76 6.85
CA GLY A 149 -11.40 -5.86 7.88
C GLY A 149 -10.61 -4.68 7.36
N TYR A 150 -10.73 -3.56 8.08
CA TYR A 150 -10.00 -2.34 7.83
C TYR A 150 -9.58 -1.71 9.17
N GLY A 151 -8.29 -1.45 9.30
CA GLY A 151 -7.69 -0.77 10.44
C GLY A 151 -7.09 0.56 10.04
N MET A 152 -7.18 1.52 10.95
CA MET A 152 -6.50 2.82 10.85
C MET A 152 -5.81 3.15 12.18
N SER A 153 -4.67 3.84 12.11
CA SER A 153 -4.00 4.42 13.28
C SER A 153 -3.16 5.62 12.92
N GLY A 154 -2.83 6.44 13.90
CA GLY A 154 -1.83 7.48 13.80
C GLY A 154 -0.69 7.22 14.78
N ASP A 155 0.57 7.47 14.39
CA ASP A 155 1.74 7.27 15.28
C ASP A 155 1.84 8.36 16.35
N ALA A 156 1.45 9.59 16.03
CA ALA A 156 1.60 10.77 16.90
C ALA A 156 3.03 10.93 17.43
N TYR A 157 4.03 10.69 16.61
CA TYR A 157 5.43 10.63 17.01
C TYR A 157 6.33 11.59 16.21
N HIS A 158 6.54 11.34 14.92
CA HIS A 158 7.45 12.11 14.07
C HIS A 158 6.89 12.22 12.65
N ILE A 159 7.30 13.29 11.92
CA ILE A 159 6.75 13.55 10.58
C ILE A 159 7.12 12.48 9.54
N THR A 160 8.28 11.83 9.67
CA THR A 160 8.76 10.85 8.68
C THR A 160 9.27 9.53 9.28
N ALA A 161 9.61 9.52 10.56
CA ALA A 161 10.11 8.32 11.23
C ALA A 161 8.99 7.59 11.98
N PRO A 162 8.87 6.26 11.85
CA PRO A 162 7.98 5.48 12.69
C PRO A 162 8.44 5.47 14.14
N GLU A 163 7.52 5.25 15.08
CA GLU A 163 7.84 5.08 16.50
C GLU A 163 8.63 3.78 16.72
N GLY A 164 9.72 3.84 17.51
CA GLY A 164 10.73 2.79 17.60
C GLY A 164 10.26 1.40 18.06
N ASN A 165 9.12 1.33 18.78
CA ASN A 165 8.49 0.06 19.17
C ASN A 165 7.42 -0.42 18.17
N GLY A 166 7.16 0.35 17.10
CA GLY A 166 6.16 0.04 16.09
C GLY A 166 4.72 0.08 16.60
N ASP A 167 4.41 0.97 17.55
CA ASP A 167 3.10 0.99 18.20
C ASP A 167 1.96 1.30 17.22
N GLY A 168 2.15 2.26 16.31
CA GLY A 168 1.16 2.58 15.29
C GLY A 168 0.90 1.40 14.35
N ALA A 169 1.96 0.74 13.88
CA ALA A 169 1.87 -0.46 13.05
C ALA A 169 1.19 -1.63 13.81
N TYR A 170 1.51 -1.83 15.08
CA TYR A 170 0.83 -2.81 15.93
C TYR A 170 -0.67 -2.50 16.05
N ARG A 171 -1.03 -1.26 16.36
CA ARG A 171 -2.43 -0.87 16.58
C ARG A 171 -3.27 -1.00 15.29
N VAL A 172 -2.70 -0.64 14.15
CA VAL A 172 -3.43 -0.72 12.87
C VAL A 172 -3.71 -2.16 12.46
N MET A 173 -2.72 -3.06 12.56
CA MET A 173 -2.91 -4.49 12.30
C MET A 173 -3.95 -5.10 13.25
N ARG A 174 -3.84 -4.83 14.56
CA ARG A 174 -4.83 -5.28 15.56
C ARG A 174 -6.23 -4.73 15.28
N ALA A 175 -6.33 -3.49 14.80
CA ALA A 175 -7.63 -2.89 14.46
C ALA A 175 -8.27 -3.62 13.27
N ALA A 176 -7.52 -3.92 12.20
CA ALA A 176 -8.02 -4.66 11.05
C ALA A 176 -8.46 -6.08 11.42
N ILE A 177 -7.65 -6.80 12.21
CA ILE A 177 -7.96 -8.17 12.66
C ILE A 177 -9.23 -8.17 13.54
N ARG A 178 -9.35 -7.22 14.46
CA ARG A 178 -10.55 -7.07 15.32
C ARG A 178 -11.79 -6.72 14.49
N ASP A 179 -11.67 -5.86 13.50
CA ASP A 179 -12.76 -5.46 12.61
C ASP A 179 -13.30 -6.67 11.83
N ALA A 180 -12.41 -7.53 11.37
CA ALA A 180 -12.74 -8.80 10.74
C ALA A 180 -13.30 -9.86 11.72
N ARG A 181 -13.31 -9.60 13.03
CA ARG A 181 -13.68 -10.54 14.09
C ARG A 181 -12.83 -11.82 14.09
N LEU A 182 -11.54 -11.66 13.75
CA LEU A 182 -10.58 -12.75 13.72
C LEU A 182 -9.58 -12.64 14.89
N GLU A 183 -8.89 -13.76 15.13
CA GLU A 183 -7.72 -13.82 16.00
C GLU A 183 -6.42 -13.80 15.15
N PRO A 184 -5.29 -13.32 15.70
CA PRO A 184 -4.04 -13.21 14.92
C PRO A 184 -3.58 -14.51 14.27
N HIS A 185 -3.77 -15.65 14.91
CA HIS A 185 -3.37 -16.97 14.38
C HIS A 185 -4.16 -17.42 13.13
N GLN A 186 -5.24 -16.72 12.78
CA GLN A 186 -6.04 -16.99 11.59
C GLN A 186 -5.54 -16.25 10.35
N ILE A 187 -4.49 -15.44 10.49
CA ILE A 187 -3.86 -14.75 9.35
C ILE A 187 -2.77 -15.65 8.77
N ASP A 188 -2.87 -15.95 7.49
CA ASP A 188 -1.94 -16.85 6.79
C ASP A 188 -0.80 -16.08 6.13
N TYR A 189 -1.08 -14.86 5.66
CA TYR A 189 -0.15 -14.07 4.87
C TYR A 189 -0.23 -12.58 5.22
N VAL A 190 0.94 -11.94 5.30
CA VAL A 190 1.08 -10.49 5.41
C VAL A 190 1.82 -9.95 4.18
N ASN A 191 1.15 -9.11 3.38
CA ASN A 191 1.81 -8.23 2.43
C ASN A 191 2.28 -7.01 3.20
N ALA A 192 3.57 -6.97 3.52
CA ALA A 192 4.16 -5.97 4.39
C ALA A 192 4.32 -4.62 3.69
N HIS A 193 4.36 -3.56 4.47
CA HIS A 193 4.80 -2.26 3.96
C HIS A 193 6.24 -2.33 3.44
N GLY A 194 7.17 -2.90 4.19
CA GLY A 194 8.49 -3.38 3.78
C GLY A 194 9.16 -2.56 2.66
N THR A 195 9.56 -1.33 2.95
CA THR A 195 10.06 -0.39 1.94
C THR A 195 11.54 -0.55 1.60
N SER A 196 12.25 -1.51 2.21
CA SER A 196 13.71 -1.62 2.09
C SER A 196 14.48 -0.49 2.79
N THR A 197 13.87 0.12 3.81
CA THR A 197 14.57 1.11 4.64
C THR A 197 15.14 0.45 5.90
N PRO A 198 16.35 0.85 6.34
CA PRO A 198 16.99 0.23 7.51
C PRO A 198 16.10 0.22 8.75
N LEU A 199 15.47 1.35 9.06
CA LEU A 199 14.65 1.50 10.26
C LEU A 199 13.23 0.93 10.08
N GLY A 200 12.57 1.20 8.94
CA GLY A 200 11.17 0.86 8.71
C GLY A 200 10.90 -0.64 8.79
N ASP A 201 11.72 -1.44 8.10
CA ASP A 201 11.55 -2.89 8.02
C ASP A 201 11.76 -3.57 9.37
N ALA A 202 12.76 -3.13 10.15
CA ALA A 202 13.00 -3.64 11.51
C ALA A 202 11.84 -3.30 12.46
N ILE A 203 11.30 -2.09 12.38
CA ILE A 203 10.16 -1.67 13.21
C ILE A 203 8.88 -2.43 12.83
N GLU A 204 8.61 -2.63 11.54
CA GLU A 204 7.48 -3.45 11.09
C GLU A 204 7.61 -4.89 11.58
N THR A 205 8.81 -5.47 11.54
CA THR A 205 9.10 -6.79 12.12
C THR A 205 8.77 -6.86 13.61
N LYS A 206 9.18 -5.84 14.40
CA LYS A 206 8.85 -5.75 15.83
C LYS A 206 7.33 -5.67 16.05
N ALA A 207 6.64 -4.88 15.25
CA ALA A 207 5.17 -4.76 15.33
C ALA A 207 4.48 -6.09 15.00
N MET A 208 4.89 -6.79 13.95
CA MET A 208 4.36 -8.11 13.59
C MET A 208 4.58 -9.13 14.72
N LYS A 209 5.79 -9.18 15.31
CA LYS A 209 6.04 -10.05 16.47
C LYS A 209 5.12 -9.76 17.66
N ARG A 210 4.81 -8.50 17.91
CA ARG A 210 3.85 -8.11 18.96
C ARG A 210 2.42 -8.53 18.63
N VAL A 211 2.01 -8.48 17.35
CA VAL A 211 0.65 -8.87 16.92
C VAL A 211 0.46 -10.38 17.03
N PHE A 212 1.41 -11.14 16.49
CA PHE A 212 1.30 -12.59 16.30
C PHE A 212 1.90 -13.43 17.44
N GLY A 213 2.67 -12.80 18.34
CA GLY A 213 3.24 -13.49 19.50
C GLY A 213 4.08 -14.71 19.12
N GLU A 214 3.76 -15.86 19.69
CA GLU A 214 4.46 -17.13 19.43
C GLU A 214 4.29 -17.65 17.98
N ASP A 215 3.21 -17.23 17.32
CA ASP A 215 2.93 -17.61 15.92
C ASP A 215 3.66 -16.72 14.90
N ALA A 216 4.35 -15.67 15.32
CA ALA A 216 5.00 -14.71 14.43
C ALA A 216 5.98 -15.38 13.42
N LYS A 217 6.68 -16.44 13.84
CA LYS A 217 7.60 -17.19 12.96
C LYS A 217 6.92 -18.16 12.00
N LYS A 218 5.61 -18.37 12.14
CA LYS A 218 4.81 -19.26 11.28
C LYS A 218 4.09 -18.48 10.19
N ILE A 219 3.93 -17.18 10.38
CA ILE A 219 3.24 -16.31 9.42
C ILE A 219 4.14 -16.07 8.21
N ALA A 220 3.60 -16.30 7.03
CA ALA A 220 4.26 -15.93 5.80
C ALA A 220 4.16 -14.42 5.57
N VAL A 221 5.30 -13.77 5.36
CA VAL A 221 5.39 -12.33 5.11
C VAL A 221 6.10 -12.10 3.79
N SER A 222 5.68 -11.15 2.97
CA SER A 222 6.54 -10.67 1.90
C SER A 222 6.34 -9.18 1.65
N SER A 223 7.38 -8.52 1.12
CA SER A 223 7.25 -7.21 0.54
C SER A 223 7.37 -7.31 -0.98
N THR A 224 6.26 -7.08 -1.65
CA THR A 224 6.21 -7.03 -3.12
C THR A 224 6.88 -5.79 -3.68
N LYS A 225 7.22 -4.80 -2.84
CA LYS A 225 8.06 -3.65 -3.19
C LYS A 225 9.48 -4.04 -3.61
N SER A 226 9.92 -5.25 -3.27
CA SER A 226 11.16 -5.82 -3.84
C SER A 226 11.12 -5.93 -5.37
N MET A 227 9.93 -6.12 -5.95
CA MET A 227 9.72 -6.29 -7.39
C MET A 227 9.13 -5.03 -8.06
N THR A 228 8.28 -4.29 -7.37
CA THR A 228 7.54 -3.15 -7.93
C THR A 228 8.18 -1.79 -7.62
N GLY A 229 9.11 -1.73 -6.68
CA GLY A 229 9.46 -0.49 -6.02
C GLY A 229 8.31 0.00 -5.12
N HIS A 230 8.47 1.17 -4.54
CA HIS A 230 7.48 1.83 -3.69
C HIS A 230 6.68 2.84 -4.50
N LEU A 231 5.42 2.54 -4.82
CA LEU A 231 4.52 3.43 -5.57
C LEU A 231 3.93 4.55 -4.68
N LEU A 232 4.53 4.86 -3.54
CA LEU A 232 4.06 5.92 -2.63
C LEU A 232 2.55 5.84 -2.39
N GLY A 233 1.79 6.85 -2.81
CA GLY A 233 0.34 6.88 -2.65
C GLY A 233 -0.42 5.78 -3.40
N GLY A 234 0.14 5.24 -4.48
CA GLY A 234 -0.44 4.13 -5.26
C GLY A 234 -0.16 2.72 -4.70
N ALA A 235 0.80 2.59 -3.77
CA ALA A 235 1.30 1.29 -3.31
C ALA A 235 0.22 0.41 -2.69
N GLY A 236 -0.56 0.93 -1.74
CA GLY A 236 -1.56 0.14 -1.01
C GLY A 236 -2.65 -0.46 -1.90
N GLY A 237 -3.05 0.23 -2.99
CA GLY A 237 -4.00 -0.30 -3.96
C GLY A 237 -3.44 -1.46 -4.77
N LEU A 238 -2.16 -1.34 -5.20
CA LEU A 238 -1.45 -2.42 -5.90
C LEU A 238 -1.28 -3.63 -4.99
N GLU A 239 -0.85 -3.43 -3.75
CA GLU A 239 -0.63 -4.48 -2.75
C GLU A 239 -1.91 -5.17 -2.32
N ALA A 240 -3.02 -4.42 -2.22
CA ALA A 240 -4.35 -4.99 -2.04
C ALA A 240 -4.71 -5.93 -3.19
N GLY A 241 -4.50 -5.50 -4.44
CA GLY A 241 -4.69 -6.34 -5.62
C GLY A 241 -3.83 -7.61 -5.60
N ILE A 242 -2.54 -7.48 -5.26
CA ILE A 242 -1.62 -8.63 -5.13
C ILE A 242 -2.08 -9.59 -4.03
N SER A 243 -2.54 -9.07 -2.88
CA SER A 243 -3.04 -9.90 -1.76
C SER A 243 -4.29 -10.69 -2.17
N VAL A 244 -5.22 -10.06 -2.91
CA VAL A 244 -6.40 -10.73 -3.48
C VAL A 244 -5.99 -11.84 -4.48
N LEU A 245 -5.00 -11.56 -5.34
CA LEU A 245 -4.49 -12.55 -6.28
C LEU A 245 -3.76 -13.70 -5.58
N ALA A 246 -3.01 -13.44 -4.53
CA ALA A 246 -2.38 -14.46 -3.70
C ALA A 246 -3.41 -15.42 -3.10
N LEU A 247 -4.51 -14.88 -2.55
CA LEU A 247 -5.63 -15.69 -2.03
C LEU A 247 -6.32 -16.51 -3.13
N ARG A 248 -6.57 -15.91 -4.31
CA ARG A 248 -7.18 -16.60 -5.44
C ARG A 248 -6.34 -17.76 -5.96
N ASP A 249 -5.04 -17.50 -6.15
CA ASP A 249 -4.13 -18.43 -6.83
C ASP A 249 -3.41 -19.36 -5.84
N GLN A 250 -3.60 -19.16 -4.52
CA GLN A 250 -2.97 -19.95 -3.46
C GLN A 250 -1.45 -19.95 -3.57
N VAL A 251 -0.88 -18.75 -3.86
CA VAL A 251 0.55 -18.53 -4.08
C VAL A 251 0.99 -17.32 -3.25
N LEU A 252 2.04 -17.52 -2.49
CA LEU A 252 2.74 -16.47 -1.74
C LEU A 252 3.77 -15.80 -2.66
N PRO A 253 3.65 -14.51 -2.97
CA PRO A 253 4.68 -13.79 -3.72
C PRO A 253 5.96 -13.64 -2.88
N PRO A 254 7.15 -13.66 -3.50
CA PRO A 254 8.41 -13.58 -2.76
C PRO A 254 8.75 -12.13 -2.37
N THR A 255 9.64 -12.01 -1.39
CA THR A 255 10.55 -10.87 -1.24
C THR A 255 11.84 -11.22 -1.98
N ILE A 256 12.09 -10.61 -3.14
CA ILE A 256 13.33 -10.85 -3.89
C ILE A 256 14.49 -10.01 -3.31
N ASN A 257 15.72 -10.37 -3.70
CA ASN A 257 16.97 -9.71 -3.28
C ASN A 257 17.29 -9.88 -1.78
N GLN A 258 16.70 -10.85 -1.12
CA GLN A 258 17.03 -11.20 0.25
C GLN A 258 18.20 -12.17 0.27
N GLU A 259 19.41 -11.66 0.51
CA GLU A 259 20.68 -12.39 0.40
C GLU A 259 21.42 -12.46 1.73
N THR A 260 21.41 -11.36 2.49
CA THR A 260 22.10 -11.26 3.79
C THR A 260 21.05 -11.18 4.90
N PRO A 261 20.94 -12.22 5.75
CA PRO A 261 20.00 -12.20 6.87
C PRO A 261 20.25 -11.04 7.82
N ASP A 262 19.18 -10.33 8.22
CA ASP A 262 19.23 -9.32 9.26
C ASP A 262 18.68 -9.90 10.58
N PRO A 263 19.46 -9.92 11.68
CA PRO A 263 18.99 -10.41 12.97
C PRO A 263 17.77 -9.68 13.55
N GLU A 264 17.51 -8.42 13.14
CA GLU A 264 16.32 -7.66 13.54
C GLU A 264 15.10 -8.04 12.69
N CYS A 265 15.31 -8.67 11.53
CA CYS A 265 14.30 -9.11 10.57
C CYS A 265 14.31 -10.64 10.45
N ASP A 266 13.82 -11.37 11.46
CA ASP A 266 13.97 -12.84 11.61
C ASP A 266 12.65 -13.61 11.42
N LEU A 267 11.71 -13.08 10.62
CA LEU A 267 10.46 -13.75 10.23
C LEU A 267 10.64 -14.53 8.90
N ASP A 268 9.59 -15.24 8.46
CA ASP A 268 9.56 -15.90 7.16
C ASP A 268 9.14 -14.91 6.07
N TYR A 269 10.11 -14.29 5.41
CA TYR A 269 9.84 -13.26 4.36
C TYR A 269 9.69 -13.83 2.96
N ILE A 270 9.56 -15.16 2.80
CA ILE A 270 9.41 -15.84 1.50
C ILE A 270 10.57 -15.44 0.57
N PRO A 271 11.84 -15.73 0.93
CA PRO A 271 12.99 -15.19 0.23
C PRO A 271 13.10 -15.69 -1.21
N ASN A 272 13.23 -14.76 -2.13
CA ASN A 272 13.60 -14.91 -3.54
C ASN A 272 12.69 -15.77 -4.44
N HIS A 273 11.92 -16.71 -3.90
CA HIS A 273 11.09 -17.62 -4.69
C HIS A 273 9.67 -17.69 -4.16
N MET A 274 8.69 -17.66 -5.08
CA MET A 274 7.29 -17.83 -4.72
C MET A 274 7.04 -19.21 -4.10
N ARG A 275 6.02 -19.31 -3.23
CA ARG A 275 5.66 -20.55 -2.54
C ARG A 275 4.16 -20.80 -2.64
N LYS A 276 3.76 -22.03 -2.99
CA LYS A 276 2.36 -22.44 -2.88
C LYS A 276 2.01 -22.64 -1.40
N ALA A 277 0.84 -22.18 -1.01
CA ALA A 277 0.33 -22.35 0.35
C ALA A 277 -1.20 -22.37 0.34
N SER A 278 -1.80 -22.99 1.36
CA SER A 278 -3.24 -22.83 1.62
C SER A 278 -3.46 -21.51 2.34
N LEU A 279 -4.15 -20.59 1.70
CA LEU A 279 -4.38 -19.24 2.21
C LEU A 279 -5.87 -18.99 2.35
N GLU A 280 -6.31 -18.57 3.52
CA GLU A 280 -7.68 -18.12 3.77
C GLU A 280 -7.73 -16.61 4.03
N HIS A 281 -6.78 -16.07 4.80
CA HIS A 281 -6.75 -14.66 5.14
C HIS A 281 -5.40 -14.01 4.82
N ALA A 282 -5.45 -12.85 4.17
CA ALA A 282 -4.28 -12.02 3.87
C ALA A 282 -4.45 -10.60 4.43
N LEU A 283 -3.43 -10.12 5.13
CA LEU A 283 -3.34 -8.77 5.67
C LEU A 283 -2.40 -7.94 4.79
N SER A 284 -2.79 -6.74 4.38
CA SER A 284 -1.94 -5.81 3.63
C SER A 284 -1.70 -4.54 4.47
N ASN A 285 -0.44 -4.22 4.71
CA ASN A 285 -0.02 -3.09 5.55
C ASN A 285 0.46 -1.90 4.71
N SER A 286 0.07 -0.70 5.12
CA SER A 286 0.58 0.55 4.55
C SER A 286 0.88 1.55 5.67
N PHE A 287 2.12 2.05 5.74
CA PHE A 287 2.55 3.03 6.74
C PHE A 287 3.05 4.28 6.04
N GLY A 288 2.43 5.43 6.31
CA GLY A 288 2.68 6.66 5.60
C GLY A 288 3.43 7.72 6.44
N PHE A 289 4.21 8.55 5.78
CA PHE A 289 4.74 9.76 6.39
C PHE A 289 3.62 10.59 7.01
N GLY A 290 3.91 11.25 8.15
CA GLY A 290 2.89 11.83 9.01
C GLY A 290 2.33 10.84 10.02
N GLY A 291 2.82 9.59 10.03
CA GLY A 291 2.37 8.52 10.92
C GLY A 291 0.96 8.03 10.61
N THR A 292 0.53 8.11 9.35
CA THR A 292 -0.79 7.63 8.91
C THR A 292 -0.69 6.18 8.48
N ASN A 293 -1.37 5.28 9.17
CA ASN A 293 -1.28 3.85 8.94
C ASN A 293 -2.63 3.26 8.53
N ALA A 294 -2.60 2.34 7.56
CA ALA A 294 -3.74 1.56 7.11
C ALA A 294 -3.39 0.07 7.06
N ALA A 295 -4.34 -0.78 7.40
CA ALA A 295 -4.25 -2.22 7.20
C ALA A 295 -5.57 -2.74 6.62
N LEU A 296 -5.49 -3.50 5.53
CA LEU A 296 -6.62 -4.12 4.86
C LEU A 296 -6.56 -5.63 5.06
N LEU A 297 -7.67 -6.26 5.39
CA LEU A 297 -7.75 -7.70 5.58
C LEU A 297 -8.74 -8.30 4.58
N PHE A 298 -8.24 -9.28 3.84
CA PHE A 298 -8.97 -9.99 2.80
C PHE A 298 -9.16 -11.45 3.17
N LYS A 299 -10.31 -12.01 2.79
CA LYS A 299 -10.64 -13.43 2.91
C LYS A 299 -10.83 -14.04 1.52
N ARG A 300 -10.36 -15.27 1.34
CA ARG A 300 -10.57 -16.05 0.11
C ARG A 300 -12.06 -16.28 -0.12
N TRP A 301 -12.54 -16.05 -1.33
CA TRP A 301 -13.92 -16.33 -1.69
C TRP A 301 -14.17 -17.82 -1.80
N GLY A 302 -15.30 -18.27 -1.26
CA GLY A 302 -15.72 -19.68 -1.31
C GLY A 302 -15.07 -20.59 -0.27
N SER A 303 -14.22 -20.07 0.66
CA SER A 303 -13.84 -20.79 1.86
C SER A 303 -15.00 -20.72 2.87
N ARG A 304 -15.47 -21.89 3.32
CA ARG A 304 -16.54 -22.01 4.33
C ARG A 304 -16.00 -21.78 5.73
#